data_75ea377d19c109a6dfe581e089c5db65
#
_entry.id   75ea377d19c109a6dfe581e089c5db65
#
_cell.length_a   1.000
_cell.length_b   1.000
_cell.length_c   1.000
_cell.angle_alpha   90.00
_cell.angle_beta   90.00
_cell.angle_gamma   90.00
#
_symmetry.space_group_name_H-M   'P 1'
#
loop_
_entity.id
_entity.type
_entity.pdbx_description
1 polymer ?
#
loop_
_entity_poly.entity_id
_entity_poly.type
_entity_poly.pdbx_seq_one_letter_code
_entity_poly.pdbx_strand_id
1 'polypeptide(L)'
;MEDNIMAGSTFGTIFRITTWGESHGKALGVVIDGCPAGLALDESDIQKYLNRRKPGTSSITTPRKEADEVEILSGTFEGRTTGTPISLIVRNTSQISKDYSEIASYYRPGHADYTFDAKYGFRDYRGGGRSSGRETIGRVAAGAIACKILEQLGVTICAYTRSLGPVEADMEHFDKEAILNTPTAMPDYVASEKAVAFLETVKKDTDSVGGCMECIISGMPAGIGDPVFEKLDANLAKAIMSIGAVKAVEIGDGCMVSRRFGSENNDAFCIEDGNIAKETNHSGGILGGISDGDSIIVRAHVKPTPSIFRTQQTVNNTPEEININIKGRHDPVIVPRAVVVMECMAALTVLDAMMVNMSARLDAMVDFYKKS
;
A
#
# COMPACT_ATOMS: atom_id res chain seq x y z
N MET A 1 4.66 -30.51 -15.00
CA MET A 1 4.81 -29.46 -13.96
C MET A 1 3.46 -28.79 -13.92
N GLU A 2 2.71 -28.98 -12.84
CA GLU A 2 1.46 -28.24 -12.63
C GLU A 2 1.86 -26.80 -12.39
N ASP A 3 1.45 -25.92 -13.29
CA ASP A 3 1.59 -24.48 -13.12
C ASP A 3 0.83 -24.10 -11.86
N ASN A 4 1.55 -23.75 -10.81
CA ASN A 4 0.97 -23.15 -9.61
C ASN A 4 0.40 -21.78 -9.98
N ILE A 5 -0.82 -21.77 -10.53
CA ILE A 5 -1.58 -20.53 -10.74
C ILE A 5 -1.90 -19.98 -9.36
N MET A 6 -1.12 -19.01 -8.91
CA MET A 6 -1.39 -18.32 -7.66
C MET A 6 -2.74 -17.61 -7.74
N ALA A 7 -3.62 -17.89 -6.80
CA ALA A 7 -4.90 -17.22 -6.70
C ALA A 7 -4.68 -15.71 -6.42
N GLY A 8 -5.52 -14.84 -7.00
CA GLY A 8 -5.39 -13.38 -6.93
C GLY A 8 -5.50 -12.76 -5.54
N SER A 9 -5.66 -13.55 -4.47
CA SER A 9 -5.70 -13.09 -3.06
C SER A 9 -4.45 -13.45 -2.25
N THR A 10 -3.44 -14.05 -2.91
CA THR A 10 -2.16 -14.43 -2.29
C THR A 10 -1.03 -13.57 -2.88
N PHE A 11 -0.10 -13.13 -2.02
CA PHE A 11 1.07 -12.31 -2.39
C PHE A 11 2.29 -12.75 -1.58
N GLY A 12 3.48 -12.71 -2.20
CA GLY A 12 4.76 -13.15 -1.62
C GLY A 12 5.12 -14.60 -1.96
N THR A 13 6.38 -14.93 -1.77
CA THR A 13 6.99 -16.25 -2.09
C THR A 13 7.28 -17.03 -0.81
N ILE A 14 8.12 -16.48 0.09
CA ILE A 14 8.46 -17.05 1.40
C ILE A 14 7.61 -16.39 2.48
N PHE A 15 7.73 -15.06 2.63
CA PHE A 15 6.82 -14.31 3.50
C PHE A 15 5.52 -14.05 2.73
N ARG A 16 4.62 -15.00 2.82
CA ARG A 16 3.44 -15.07 1.97
C ARG A 16 2.18 -14.71 2.75
N ILE A 17 1.34 -13.87 2.15
CA ILE A 17 0.06 -13.49 2.73
C ILE A 17 -1.10 -13.95 1.85
N THR A 18 -2.21 -14.34 2.47
CA THR A 18 -3.49 -14.57 1.81
C THR A 18 -4.56 -13.74 2.50
N THR A 19 -5.10 -12.73 1.81
CA THR A 19 -6.17 -11.89 2.35
C THR A 19 -7.54 -12.46 1.99
N TRP A 20 -8.52 -12.32 2.90
CA TRP A 20 -9.88 -12.81 2.74
C TRP A 20 -10.91 -11.85 3.35
N GLY A 21 -12.18 -12.09 3.04
CA GLY A 21 -13.30 -11.29 3.54
C GLY A 21 -13.64 -10.09 2.67
N GLU A 22 -14.83 -9.52 2.86
CA GLU A 22 -15.40 -8.42 2.09
C GLU A 22 -15.82 -7.26 3.00
N SER A 23 -15.95 -6.07 2.40
CA SER A 23 -16.27 -4.84 3.12
C SER A 23 -17.60 -4.90 3.90
N HIS A 24 -18.57 -5.69 3.45
CA HIS A 24 -19.87 -5.90 4.06
C HIS A 24 -20.10 -7.37 4.50
N GLY A 25 -19.03 -8.18 4.52
CA GLY A 25 -19.01 -9.49 5.14
C GLY A 25 -18.95 -9.40 6.68
N LYS A 26 -18.85 -10.53 7.34
CA LYS A 26 -18.76 -10.60 8.83
C LYS A 26 -17.43 -10.05 9.35
N ALA A 27 -16.35 -10.26 8.59
CA ALA A 27 -14.98 -9.87 8.95
C ALA A 27 -14.10 -9.80 7.70
N LEU A 28 -12.93 -9.20 7.87
CA LEU A 28 -11.79 -9.31 6.96
C LEU A 28 -10.61 -9.87 7.75
N GLY A 29 -9.69 -10.52 7.04
CA GLY A 29 -8.51 -11.04 7.69
C GLY A 29 -7.40 -11.35 6.71
N VAL A 30 -6.31 -11.84 7.28
CA VAL A 30 -5.13 -12.29 6.54
C VAL A 30 -4.53 -13.50 7.25
N VAL A 31 -4.05 -14.44 6.47
CA VAL A 31 -3.15 -15.50 6.91
C VAL A 31 -1.76 -15.17 6.38
N ILE A 32 -0.77 -15.21 7.27
CA ILE A 32 0.64 -14.97 6.97
C ILE A 32 1.37 -16.29 7.17
N ASP A 33 2.06 -16.75 6.14
CA ASP A 33 2.92 -17.93 6.18
C ASP A 33 4.38 -17.51 5.98
N GLY A 34 5.33 -18.26 6.54
CA GLY A 34 6.75 -17.98 6.43
C GLY A 34 7.28 -16.89 7.38
N CYS A 35 6.51 -16.45 8.36
CA CYS A 35 7.03 -15.54 9.39
C CYS A 35 8.02 -16.27 10.28
N PRO A 36 9.27 -15.75 10.48
CA PRO A 36 10.25 -16.38 11.37
C PRO A 36 9.75 -16.52 12.81
N ALA A 37 10.14 -17.58 13.51
CA ALA A 37 9.86 -17.76 14.93
C ALA A 37 10.68 -16.80 15.79
N GLY A 38 10.13 -16.45 16.98
CA GLY A 38 10.86 -15.69 18.00
C GLY A 38 10.68 -14.17 17.96
N LEU A 39 9.98 -13.62 16.96
CA LEU A 39 9.62 -12.19 16.94
C LEU A 39 8.66 -11.89 18.09
N ALA A 40 8.99 -10.94 18.96
CA ALA A 40 8.05 -10.41 19.94
C ALA A 40 6.88 -9.73 19.20
N LEU A 41 5.65 -10.18 19.42
CA LEU A 41 4.48 -9.70 18.69
C LEU A 41 3.22 -9.76 19.54
N ASP A 42 2.51 -8.63 19.59
CA ASP A 42 1.16 -8.51 20.12
C ASP A 42 0.28 -7.66 19.19
N GLU A 43 -1.02 -7.56 19.53
CA GLU A 43 -1.99 -6.80 18.74
C GLU A 43 -1.63 -5.31 18.65
N SER A 44 -0.98 -4.74 19.65
CA SER A 44 -0.64 -3.31 19.67
C SER A 44 0.39 -2.95 18.58
N ASP A 45 1.28 -3.87 18.25
CA ASP A 45 2.26 -3.71 17.16
C ASP A 45 1.58 -3.54 15.79
N ILE A 46 0.47 -4.24 15.60
CA ILE A 46 -0.33 -4.20 14.37
C ILE A 46 -1.29 -3.02 14.39
N GLN A 47 -1.92 -2.80 15.54
CA GLN A 47 -2.98 -1.80 15.71
C GLN A 47 -2.50 -0.38 15.44
N LYS A 48 -1.24 -0.04 15.75
CA LYS A 48 -0.65 1.28 15.44
C LYS A 48 -0.69 1.60 13.94
N TYR A 49 -0.49 0.61 13.06
CA TYR A 49 -0.60 0.77 11.61
C TYR A 49 -2.06 0.83 11.14
N LEU A 50 -2.92 -0.03 11.68
CA LEU A 50 -4.36 -0.01 11.38
C LEU A 50 -5.01 1.31 11.81
N ASN A 51 -4.56 1.92 12.90
CA ASN A 51 -5.03 3.23 13.34
C ASN A 51 -4.74 4.35 12.33
N ARG A 52 -3.62 4.28 11.58
CA ARG A 52 -3.31 5.23 10.50
C ARG A 52 -4.21 5.00 9.27
N ARG A 53 -4.65 3.75 9.04
CA ARG A 53 -5.49 3.36 7.90
C ARG A 53 -6.98 3.68 8.10
N LYS A 54 -7.50 3.54 9.33
CA LYS A 54 -8.94 3.58 9.62
C LYS A 54 -9.60 4.90 9.19
N PRO A 55 -10.92 4.90 8.87
CA PRO A 55 -11.65 6.11 8.56
C PRO A 55 -11.89 6.98 9.81
N GLY A 56 -12.16 8.27 9.59
CA GLY A 56 -12.56 9.18 10.68
C GLY A 56 -11.41 9.65 11.57
N THR A 57 -10.18 9.62 11.07
CA THR A 57 -8.98 10.09 11.79
C THR A 57 -8.78 11.59 11.67
N SER A 58 -9.43 12.27 10.72
CA SER A 58 -9.27 13.71 10.50
C SER A 58 -10.54 14.35 9.92
N SER A 59 -10.60 15.69 9.94
CA SER A 59 -11.71 16.50 9.41
C SER A 59 -11.88 16.39 7.88
N ILE A 60 -10.84 15.98 7.19
CA ILE A 60 -10.81 15.81 5.72
C ILE A 60 -11.23 14.40 5.27
N THR A 61 -11.50 13.47 6.21
CA THR A 61 -11.94 12.12 5.91
C THR A 61 -13.42 11.91 6.22
N THR A 62 -13.96 10.78 5.79
CA THR A 62 -15.35 10.39 6.06
C THR A 62 -15.66 10.36 7.57
N PRO A 63 -16.87 10.76 8.00
CA PRO A 63 -17.30 10.67 9.40
C PRO A 63 -17.56 9.22 9.89
N ARG A 64 -17.24 8.19 9.10
CA ARG A 64 -17.29 6.80 9.55
C ARG A 64 -16.31 6.60 10.70
N LYS A 65 -16.77 5.94 11.76
CA LYS A 65 -15.91 5.50 12.87
C LYS A 65 -15.93 3.98 12.90
N GLU A 66 -14.79 3.37 12.64
CA GLU A 66 -14.56 1.93 12.77
C GLU A 66 -13.28 1.76 13.58
N ALA A 67 -13.33 0.92 14.61
CA ALA A 67 -12.17 0.70 15.49
C ALA A 67 -11.06 -0.07 14.74
N ASP A 68 -11.46 -0.93 13.79
CA ASP A 68 -10.57 -1.86 13.06
C ASP A 68 -9.66 -2.63 14.03
N GLU A 69 -10.26 -3.11 15.15
CA GLU A 69 -9.54 -3.87 16.17
C GLU A 69 -9.12 -5.23 15.61
N VAL A 70 -7.82 -5.51 15.70
CA VAL A 70 -7.23 -6.76 15.24
C VAL A 70 -7.18 -7.78 16.37
N GLU A 71 -7.46 -9.04 16.04
CA GLU A 71 -7.28 -10.21 16.92
C GLU A 71 -6.24 -11.13 16.26
N ILE A 72 -5.26 -11.62 17.03
CA ILE A 72 -4.33 -12.68 16.62
C ILE A 72 -4.95 -14.02 17.00
N LEU A 73 -5.28 -14.85 15.99
CA LEU A 73 -5.95 -16.14 16.22
C LEU A 73 -4.98 -17.32 16.29
N SER A 74 -3.77 -17.21 15.72
CA SER A 74 -2.77 -18.28 15.69
C SER A 74 -1.40 -17.74 15.39
N GLY A 75 -0.37 -18.60 15.53
CA GLY A 75 1.01 -18.31 15.14
C GLY A 75 1.82 -17.58 16.20
N THR A 76 1.28 -17.37 17.41
CA THR A 76 1.99 -16.78 18.54
C THR A 76 1.83 -17.62 19.80
N PHE A 77 2.85 -17.63 20.65
CA PHE A 77 2.85 -18.23 21.98
C PHE A 77 3.73 -17.39 22.91
N GLU A 78 3.23 -17.08 24.11
CA GLU A 78 3.90 -16.24 25.12
C GLU A 78 4.45 -14.92 24.54
N GLY A 79 3.66 -14.25 23.67
CA GLY A 79 4.02 -12.97 23.06
C GLY A 79 5.12 -13.06 21.99
N ARG A 80 5.36 -14.24 21.40
CA ARG A 80 6.35 -14.45 20.33
C ARG A 80 5.76 -15.28 19.21
N THR A 81 6.22 -15.02 17.98
CA THR A 81 5.88 -15.85 16.81
C THR A 81 6.48 -17.24 16.95
N THR A 82 5.75 -18.24 16.44
CA THR A 82 6.11 -19.66 16.54
C THR A 82 6.69 -20.25 15.26
N GLY A 83 6.73 -19.49 14.15
CA GLY A 83 7.11 -20.00 12.83
C GLY A 83 5.97 -20.75 12.11
N THR A 84 4.80 -20.86 12.73
CA THR A 84 3.60 -21.43 12.10
C THR A 84 2.71 -20.31 11.54
N PRO A 85 1.70 -20.60 10.67
CA PRO A 85 0.88 -19.56 10.08
C PRO A 85 0.20 -18.65 11.11
N ILE A 86 0.35 -17.35 10.92
CA ILE A 86 -0.31 -16.32 11.73
C ILE A 86 -1.64 -15.97 11.06
N SER A 87 -2.75 -16.13 11.77
CA SER A 87 -4.07 -15.72 11.31
C SER A 87 -4.52 -14.49 12.07
N LEU A 88 -4.88 -13.44 11.34
CA LEU A 88 -5.37 -12.17 11.87
C LEU A 88 -6.80 -11.92 11.38
N ILE A 89 -7.65 -11.38 12.24
CA ILE A 89 -9.03 -11.04 11.92
C ILE A 89 -9.38 -9.64 12.42
N VAL A 90 -10.17 -8.90 11.63
CA VAL A 90 -10.84 -7.66 12.02
C VAL A 90 -12.32 -7.79 11.72
N ARG A 91 -13.16 -7.63 12.74
CA ARG A 91 -14.63 -7.78 12.62
C ARG A 91 -15.26 -6.51 12.05
N ASN A 92 -16.24 -6.68 11.17
CA ASN A 92 -17.04 -5.57 10.68
C ASN A 92 -18.17 -5.27 11.67
N THR A 93 -18.17 -4.07 12.27
CA THR A 93 -19.14 -3.68 13.31
C THR A 93 -20.17 -2.64 12.84
N SER A 94 -19.94 -1.94 11.73
CA SER A 94 -20.72 -0.76 11.31
C SER A 94 -21.32 -0.90 9.90
N GLN A 95 -21.84 -2.06 9.54
CA GLN A 95 -22.46 -2.32 8.24
C GLN A 95 -23.86 -1.72 8.19
N ILE A 96 -24.12 -0.75 7.30
CA ILE A 96 -25.46 -0.26 6.99
C ILE A 96 -25.82 -0.74 5.58
N SER A 97 -26.40 -1.94 5.49
CA SER A 97 -26.77 -2.58 4.21
C SER A 97 -27.92 -1.87 3.47
N LYS A 98 -28.70 -1.03 4.15
CA LYS A 98 -29.88 -0.37 3.57
C LYS A 98 -29.53 0.71 2.52
N ASP A 99 -28.31 1.25 2.56
CA ASP A 99 -27.90 2.35 1.65
C ASP A 99 -27.52 1.87 0.23
N TYR A 100 -27.56 0.55 -0.01
CA TYR A 100 -27.04 -0.04 -1.25
C TYR A 100 -28.10 -0.69 -2.16
N SER A 101 -29.38 -0.67 -1.81
CA SER A 101 -30.44 -1.34 -2.60
C SER A 101 -30.61 -0.74 -4.02
N GLU A 102 -30.42 0.58 -4.16
CA GLU A 102 -30.49 1.24 -5.47
C GLU A 102 -29.29 0.87 -6.36
N ILE A 103 -28.13 0.60 -5.78
CA ILE A 103 -26.89 0.27 -6.51
C ILE A 103 -26.95 -1.11 -7.18
N ALA A 104 -27.90 -1.96 -6.78
CA ALA A 104 -28.12 -3.25 -7.41
C ALA A 104 -28.51 -3.16 -8.89
N SER A 105 -29.16 -2.04 -9.28
CA SER A 105 -29.77 -1.89 -10.60
C SER A 105 -28.92 -1.16 -11.63
N TYR A 106 -27.78 -0.56 -11.24
CA TYR A 106 -26.93 0.21 -12.16
C TYR A 106 -25.43 0.02 -11.86
N TYR A 107 -24.59 0.50 -12.79
CA TYR A 107 -23.14 0.47 -12.67
C TYR A 107 -22.60 1.85 -12.31
N ARG A 108 -21.96 1.99 -11.16
CA ARG A 108 -21.37 3.26 -10.74
C ARG A 108 -20.15 3.59 -11.59
N PRO A 109 -20.06 4.80 -12.16
CA PRO A 109 -18.87 5.24 -12.91
C PRO A 109 -17.60 5.10 -12.07
N GLY A 110 -16.54 4.59 -12.68
CA GLY A 110 -15.24 4.45 -12.03
C GLY A 110 -15.12 3.38 -10.93
N HIS A 111 -16.19 2.62 -10.64
CA HIS A 111 -16.20 1.47 -9.73
C HIS A 111 -16.10 0.14 -10.48
N ALA A 112 -15.91 -0.95 -9.74
CA ALA A 112 -15.74 -2.29 -10.30
C ALA A 112 -17.08 -3.03 -10.54
N ASP A 113 -18.22 -2.37 -10.45
CA ASP A 113 -19.54 -3.01 -10.48
C ASP A 113 -19.73 -3.84 -11.75
N TYR A 114 -19.53 -3.24 -12.92
CA TYR A 114 -19.64 -3.91 -14.21
C TYR A 114 -18.63 -5.06 -14.38
N THR A 115 -17.38 -4.81 -13.98
CA THR A 115 -16.32 -5.81 -14.17
C THR A 115 -16.49 -7.04 -13.28
N PHE A 116 -17.12 -6.90 -12.11
CA PHE A 116 -17.47 -8.04 -11.26
C PHE A 116 -18.60 -8.87 -11.87
N ASP A 117 -19.67 -8.23 -12.36
CA ASP A 117 -20.75 -8.93 -13.06
C ASP A 117 -20.25 -9.63 -14.32
N ALA A 118 -19.42 -8.96 -15.12
CA ALA A 118 -18.83 -9.56 -16.33
C ALA A 118 -17.91 -10.75 -16.05
N LYS A 119 -17.16 -10.71 -14.94
CA LYS A 119 -16.20 -11.77 -14.60
C LYS A 119 -16.84 -12.94 -13.86
N TYR A 120 -17.72 -12.67 -12.90
CA TYR A 120 -18.24 -13.67 -11.97
C TYR A 120 -19.71 -14.04 -12.25
N GLY A 121 -20.40 -13.32 -13.15
CA GLY A 121 -21.81 -13.53 -13.47
C GLY A 121 -22.79 -12.90 -12.49
N PHE A 122 -22.30 -12.47 -11.32
CA PHE A 122 -23.07 -11.73 -10.30
C PHE A 122 -22.11 -11.02 -9.33
N ARG A 123 -22.62 -10.06 -8.58
CA ARG A 123 -21.87 -9.36 -7.55
C ARG A 123 -22.66 -9.19 -6.26
N ASP A 124 -21.95 -9.07 -5.14
CA ASP A 124 -22.52 -8.50 -3.94
C ASP A 124 -22.51 -6.96 -4.06
N TYR A 125 -23.69 -6.39 -4.35
CA TYR A 125 -23.84 -4.94 -4.56
C TYR A 125 -23.76 -4.12 -3.26
N ARG A 126 -23.70 -4.75 -2.09
CA ARG A 126 -23.62 -4.08 -0.77
C ARG A 126 -22.23 -3.49 -0.52
N GLY A 127 -21.70 -2.72 -1.45
CA GLY A 127 -20.40 -2.07 -1.39
C GLY A 127 -19.42 -2.57 -2.44
N GLY A 128 -18.13 -2.34 -2.22
CA GLY A 128 -17.07 -2.71 -3.17
C GLY A 128 -16.54 -4.15 -3.01
N GLY A 129 -17.05 -4.94 -2.06
CA GLY A 129 -16.57 -6.30 -1.79
C GLY A 129 -15.05 -6.36 -1.62
N ARG A 130 -14.38 -7.23 -2.39
CA ARG A 130 -12.91 -7.35 -2.45
C ARG A 130 -12.21 -6.16 -3.13
N SER A 131 -12.91 -5.33 -3.91
CA SER A 131 -12.35 -4.11 -4.51
C SER A 131 -12.50 -2.87 -3.60
N SER A 132 -13.06 -3.02 -2.40
CA SER A 132 -13.17 -1.95 -1.42
C SER A 132 -11.83 -1.63 -0.78
N GLY A 133 -11.59 -0.35 -0.44
CA GLY A 133 -10.43 0.05 0.36
C GLY A 133 -10.35 -0.63 1.74
N ARG A 134 -11.43 -1.26 2.24
CA ARG A 134 -11.38 -2.06 3.48
C ARG A 134 -10.55 -3.34 3.35
N GLU A 135 -10.42 -3.90 2.14
CA GLU A 135 -9.57 -5.06 1.88
C GLU A 135 -8.12 -4.81 2.36
N THR A 136 -7.66 -3.57 2.29
CA THR A 136 -6.31 -3.18 2.72
C THR A 136 -6.02 -3.41 4.21
N ILE A 137 -7.03 -3.67 5.05
CA ILE A 137 -6.86 -4.08 6.46
C ILE A 137 -5.91 -5.27 6.56
N GLY A 138 -6.13 -6.33 5.77
CA GLY A 138 -5.28 -7.51 5.77
C GLY A 138 -3.85 -7.22 5.33
N ARG A 139 -3.68 -6.35 4.33
CA ARG A 139 -2.34 -5.92 3.85
C ARG A 139 -1.58 -5.14 4.92
N VAL A 140 -2.26 -4.19 5.58
CA VAL A 140 -1.66 -3.36 6.64
C VAL A 140 -1.33 -4.20 7.86
N ALA A 141 -2.21 -5.11 8.26
CA ALA A 141 -1.96 -5.99 9.40
C ALA A 141 -0.73 -6.88 9.18
N ALA A 142 -0.60 -7.49 8.00
CA ALA A 142 0.57 -8.30 7.65
C ALA A 142 1.83 -7.44 7.45
N GLY A 143 1.70 -6.28 6.81
CA GLY A 143 2.80 -5.35 6.58
C GLY A 143 3.39 -4.77 7.86
N ALA A 144 2.57 -4.58 8.90
CA ALA A 144 3.05 -4.15 10.22
C ALA A 144 4.04 -5.16 10.82
N ILE A 145 3.77 -6.47 10.65
CA ILE A 145 4.70 -7.53 11.07
C ILE A 145 5.97 -7.50 10.23
N ALA A 146 5.84 -7.31 8.91
CA ALA A 146 6.99 -7.18 8.02
C ALA A 146 7.87 -5.98 8.40
N CYS A 147 7.29 -4.80 8.67
CA CYS A 147 8.02 -3.62 9.17
C CYS A 147 8.78 -3.93 10.45
N LYS A 148 8.15 -4.61 11.42
CA LYS A 148 8.79 -4.96 12.69
C LYS A 148 9.99 -5.91 12.52
N ILE A 149 9.96 -6.81 11.53
CA ILE A 149 11.11 -7.67 11.19
C ILE A 149 12.19 -6.83 10.52
N LEU A 150 11.84 -5.99 9.55
CA LEU A 150 12.76 -5.14 8.80
C LEU A 150 13.50 -4.15 9.71
N GLU A 151 12.82 -3.57 10.71
CA GLU A 151 13.45 -2.71 11.72
C GLU A 151 14.59 -3.43 12.46
N GLN A 152 14.46 -4.73 12.77
CA GLN A 152 15.53 -5.51 13.39
C GLN A 152 16.71 -5.77 12.45
N LEU A 153 16.46 -5.69 11.14
CA LEU A 153 17.49 -5.83 10.10
C LEU A 153 18.09 -4.48 9.69
N GLY A 154 17.73 -3.39 10.36
CA GLY A 154 18.20 -2.03 10.06
C GLY A 154 17.53 -1.39 8.85
N VAL A 155 16.48 -1.98 8.30
CA VAL A 155 15.73 -1.44 7.17
C VAL A 155 14.51 -0.67 7.69
N THR A 156 14.36 0.56 7.25
CA THR A 156 13.23 1.43 7.60
C THR A 156 12.44 1.82 6.37
N ILE A 157 11.12 1.91 6.52
CA ILE A 157 10.20 2.28 5.44
C ILE A 157 9.40 3.48 5.90
N CYS A 158 9.36 4.51 5.08
CA CYS A 158 8.63 5.74 5.37
C CYS A 158 7.82 6.15 4.13
N ALA A 159 6.51 6.08 4.21
CA ALA A 159 5.63 6.57 3.16
C ALA A 159 4.88 7.81 3.62
N TYR A 160 4.60 8.71 2.67
CA TYR A 160 3.94 9.98 2.91
C TYR A 160 3.17 10.46 1.68
N THR A 161 2.32 11.45 1.88
CA THR A 161 1.65 12.17 0.80
C THR A 161 2.61 13.16 0.16
N ARG A 162 2.97 12.93 -1.10
CA ARG A 162 3.81 13.83 -1.89
C ARG A 162 3.02 15.02 -2.45
N SER A 163 1.78 14.75 -2.92
CA SER A 163 0.88 15.81 -3.40
C SER A 163 -0.59 15.44 -3.23
N LEU A 164 -1.45 16.47 -3.12
CA LEU A 164 -2.91 16.37 -3.17
C LEU A 164 -3.43 17.39 -4.19
N GLY A 165 -3.95 16.89 -5.31
CA GLY A 165 -4.26 17.76 -6.44
C GLY A 165 -3.06 18.62 -6.85
N PRO A 166 -3.20 19.96 -6.87
CA PRO A 166 -2.12 20.88 -7.24
C PRO A 166 -1.16 21.22 -6.09
N VAL A 167 -1.42 20.76 -4.86
CA VAL A 167 -0.60 21.09 -3.70
C VAL A 167 0.47 20.02 -3.51
N GLU A 168 1.73 20.38 -3.63
CA GLU A 168 2.88 19.51 -3.41
C GLU A 168 3.59 19.84 -2.10
N ALA A 169 4.15 18.82 -1.45
CA ALA A 169 5.05 18.99 -0.31
C ALA A 169 6.41 19.51 -0.79
N ASP A 170 6.94 20.51 -0.09
CA ASP A 170 8.30 21.01 -0.30
C ASP A 170 9.29 20.11 0.45
N MET A 171 10.13 19.40 -0.30
CA MET A 171 11.06 18.43 0.27
C MET A 171 12.26 19.08 0.98
N GLU A 172 12.47 20.39 0.81
CA GLU A 172 13.44 21.14 1.63
C GLU A 172 12.95 21.29 3.08
N HIS A 173 11.63 21.20 3.29
CA HIS A 173 10.96 21.26 4.60
C HIS A 173 10.50 19.88 5.10
N PHE A 174 11.18 18.80 4.65
CA PHE A 174 10.80 17.44 5.04
C PHE A 174 10.93 17.23 6.55
N ASP A 175 9.79 16.95 7.20
CA ASP A 175 9.71 16.59 8.61
C ASP A 175 8.94 15.26 8.76
N LYS A 176 9.63 14.23 9.25
CA LYS A 176 9.05 12.90 9.46
C LYS A 176 7.90 12.92 10.49
N GLU A 177 7.96 13.81 11.49
CA GLU A 177 6.90 13.92 12.48
C GLU A 177 5.62 14.51 11.90
N ALA A 178 5.74 15.41 10.91
CA ALA A 178 4.60 15.98 10.22
C ALA A 178 3.72 14.92 9.55
N ILE A 179 4.31 13.82 9.06
CA ILE A 179 3.58 12.71 8.42
C ILE A 179 2.53 12.11 9.38
N LEU A 180 2.87 11.95 10.65
CA LEU A 180 1.99 11.37 11.67
C LEU A 180 1.07 12.41 12.31
N ASN A 181 1.46 13.68 12.32
CA ASN A 181 0.77 14.76 13.05
C ASN A 181 -0.10 15.63 12.13
N THR A 182 -0.01 15.49 10.80
CA THR A 182 -0.86 16.25 9.87
C THR A 182 -2.04 15.39 9.36
N PRO A 183 -3.20 16.00 9.10
CA PRO A 183 -4.36 15.27 8.58
C PRO A 183 -4.16 14.77 7.15
N THR A 184 -3.19 15.31 6.43
CA THR A 184 -2.87 14.97 5.04
C THR A 184 -1.77 13.92 4.90
N ALA A 185 -1.10 13.56 6.00
CA ALA A 185 0.12 12.75 6.00
C ALA A 185 1.23 13.31 5.07
N MET A 186 1.27 14.63 4.88
CA MET A 186 2.36 15.33 4.21
C MET A 186 3.54 15.55 5.18
N PRO A 187 4.78 15.47 4.70
CA PRO A 187 5.97 15.71 5.51
C PRO A 187 6.29 17.22 5.69
N ASP A 188 5.40 18.10 5.29
CA ASP A 188 5.52 19.55 5.32
C ASP A 188 4.24 20.15 5.91
N TYR A 189 4.35 20.81 7.06
CA TYR A 189 3.20 21.41 7.74
C TYR A 189 2.53 22.51 6.91
N VAL A 190 3.31 23.34 6.20
CA VAL A 190 2.79 24.45 5.39
C VAL A 190 2.04 23.91 4.18
N ALA A 191 2.59 22.90 3.50
CA ALA A 191 1.89 22.23 2.41
C ALA A 191 0.63 21.52 2.90
N SER A 192 0.68 20.91 4.08
CA SER A 192 -0.50 20.27 4.69
C SER A 192 -1.64 21.28 4.94
N GLU A 193 -1.35 22.44 5.49
CA GLU A 193 -2.36 23.50 5.70
C GLU A 193 -2.97 23.96 4.37
N LYS A 194 -2.16 24.21 3.36
CA LYS A 194 -2.63 24.55 1.99
C LYS A 194 -3.50 23.44 1.41
N ALA A 195 -3.10 22.17 1.57
CA ALA A 195 -3.85 21.04 1.08
C ALA A 195 -5.20 20.89 1.80
N VAL A 196 -5.28 21.12 3.10
CA VAL A 196 -6.54 21.12 3.86
C VAL A 196 -7.47 22.22 3.33
N ALA A 197 -6.98 23.45 3.15
CA ALA A 197 -7.77 24.56 2.60
C ALA A 197 -8.27 24.24 1.17
N PHE A 198 -7.43 23.65 0.34
CA PHE A 198 -7.82 23.20 -1.01
C PHE A 198 -8.91 22.11 -0.95
N LEU A 199 -8.76 21.11 -0.08
CA LEU A 199 -9.74 20.02 0.06
C LEU A 199 -11.11 20.53 0.56
N GLU A 200 -11.15 21.59 1.35
CA GLU A 200 -12.41 22.24 1.73
C GLU A 200 -13.15 22.83 0.51
N THR A 201 -12.43 23.37 -0.47
CA THR A 201 -13.04 23.83 -1.72
C THR A 201 -13.57 22.67 -2.54
N VAL A 202 -12.78 21.60 -2.71
CA VAL A 202 -13.20 20.36 -3.40
C VAL A 202 -14.47 19.78 -2.77
N LYS A 203 -14.54 19.77 -1.44
CA LYS A 203 -15.71 19.28 -0.69
C LYS A 203 -16.94 20.17 -0.90
N LYS A 204 -16.79 21.50 -0.94
CA LYS A 204 -17.88 22.45 -1.27
C LYS A 204 -18.40 22.22 -2.68
N ASP A 205 -17.52 21.90 -3.61
CA ASP A 205 -17.86 21.59 -5.01
C ASP A 205 -18.43 20.18 -5.19
N THR A 206 -18.61 19.43 -4.10
CA THR A 206 -19.14 18.06 -4.10
C THR A 206 -18.35 17.09 -4.99
N ASP A 207 -17.06 17.32 -5.12
CA ASP A 207 -16.14 16.57 -5.98
C ASP A 207 -15.06 15.82 -5.14
N SER A 208 -14.11 15.22 -5.81
CA SER A 208 -12.96 14.52 -5.24
C SER A 208 -11.69 14.83 -6.01
N VAL A 209 -10.55 14.58 -5.39
CA VAL A 209 -9.24 14.82 -6.00
C VAL A 209 -8.32 13.62 -5.76
N GLY A 210 -7.41 13.40 -6.69
CA GLY A 210 -6.31 12.45 -6.58
C GLY A 210 -5.08 13.07 -5.93
N GLY A 211 -3.98 12.33 -5.97
CA GLY A 211 -2.69 12.81 -5.50
C GLY A 211 -1.59 11.77 -5.70
N CYS A 212 -0.44 12.06 -5.16
CA CYS A 212 0.73 11.20 -5.23
C CYS A 212 1.19 10.83 -3.81
N MET A 213 1.57 9.56 -3.64
CA MET A 213 2.29 9.06 -2.46
C MET A 213 3.74 8.82 -2.85
N GLU A 214 4.66 9.02 -1.92
CA GLU A 214 6.05 8.62 -2.06
C GLU A 214 6.45 7.74 -0.87
N CYS A 215 7.25 6.72 -1.13
CA CYS A 215 7.79 5.79 -0.14
C CYS A 215 9.30 5.73 -0.29
N ILE A 216 10.00 5.93 0.82
CA ILE A 216 11.46 5.80 0.93
C ILE A 216 11.75 4.57 1.78
N ILE A 217 12.57 3.66 1.24
CA ILE A 217 13.06 2.47 1.93
C ILE A 217 14.57 2.69 2.13
N SER A 218 14.99 2.80 3.39
CA SER A 218 16.39 3.09 3.73
C SER A 218 17.01 1.92 4.51
N GLY A 219 18.33 1.78 4.40
CA GLY A 219 19.09 0.73 5.07
C GLY A 219 19.07 -0.61 4.33
N MET A 220 18.61 -0.62 3.09
CA MET A 220 18.67 -1.83 2.26
C MET A 220 20.12 -2.19 1.93
N PRO A 221 20.57 -3.43 2.19
CA PRO A 221 21.85 -3.87 1.66
C PRO A 221 21.83 -3.93 0.13
N ALA A 222 22.99 -3.71 -0.50
CA ALA A 222 23.14 -4.02 -1.91
C ALA A 222 23.00 -5.53 -2.16
N GLY A 223 22.41 -5.92 -3.29
CA GLY A 223 22.32 -7.32 -3.71
C GLY A 223 20.99 -8.01 -3.46
N ILE A 224 19.92 -7.29 -3.12
CA ILE A 224 18.57 -7.86 -2.89
C ILE A 224 17.72 -7.69 -4.14
N GLY A 225 17.09 -8.77 -4.59
CA GLY A 225 16.31 -8.86 -5.82
C GLY A 225 16.96 -9.72 -6.87
N ASP A 226 16.28 -9.92 -7.98
CA ASP A 226 16.74 -10.78 -9.07
C ASP A 226 16.71 -10.02 -10.41
N PRO A 227 17.48 -10.44 -11.40
CA PRO A 227 17.34 -9.94 -12.77
C PRO A 227 16.10 -10.51 -13.45
N VAL A 228 15.77 -10.00 -14.63
CA VAL A 228 14.73 -10.44 -15.56
C VAL A 228 13.32 -10.18 -15.02
N PHE A 229 12.57 -11.19 -14.58
CA PHE A 229 11.13 -11.06 -14.26
C PHE A 229 10.86 -10.75 -12.78
N GLU A 230 11.72 -11.23 -11.88
CA GLU A 230 11.58 -11.02 -10.43
C GLU A 230 12.40 -9.82 -9.93
N LYS A 231 12.57 -8.80 -10.79
CA LYS A 231 13.24 -7.55 -10.41
C LYS A 231 12.57 -6.91 -9.21
N LEU A 232 13.36 -6.36 -8.30
CA LEU A 232 12.85 -5.70 -7.10
C LEU A 232 11.91 -4.52 -7.44
N ASP A 233 12.27 -3.72 -8.45
CA ASP A 233 11.44 -2.63 -8.96
C ASP A 233 10.11 -3.13 -9.56
N ALA A 234 10.15 -4.25 -10.31
CA ALA A 234 8.95 -4.87 -10.88
C ALA A 234 8.02 -5.41 -9.78
N ASN A 235 8.58 -6.06 -8.75
CA ASN A 235 7.80 -6.58 -7.63
C ASN A 235 7.22 -5.46 -6.75
N LEU A 236 7.98 -4.38 -6.49
CA LEU A 236 7.47 -3.18 -5.84
C LEU A 236 6.35 -2.53 -6.65
N ALA A 237 6.53 -2.40 -7.97
CA ALA A 237 5.50 -1.86 -8.86
C ALA A 237 4.24 -2.73 -8.85
N LYS A 238 4.35 -4.06 -8.93
CA LYS A 238 3.23 -5.02 -8.82
C LYS A 238 2.49 -4.86 -7.48
N ALA A 239 3.22 -4.81 -6.38
CA ALA A 239 2.66 -4.68 -5.03
C ALA A 239 1.86 -3.38 -4.88
N ILE A 240 2.46 -2.26 -5.26
CA ILE A 240 1.89 -0.92 -5.09
C ILE A 240 0.77 -0.66 -6.12
N MET A 241 0.93 -1.11 -7.38
CA MET A 241 -0.12 -1.03 -8.39
C MET A 241 -1.37 -1.84 -8.00
N SER A 242 -1.23 -2.87 -7.18
CA SER A 242 -2.35 -3.67 -6.67
C SER A 242 -3.21 -2.93 -5.64
N ILE A 243 -2.76 -1.80 -5.12
CA ILE A 243 -3.54 -0.94 -4.22
C ILE A 243 -4.66 -0.28 -5.03
N GLY A 244 -5.90 -0.37 -4.54
CA GLY A 244 -7.04 0.22 -5.23
C GLY A 244 -6.85 1.72 -5.49
N ALA A 245 -7.25 2.18 -6.69
CA ALA A 245 -7.12 3.55 -7.20
C ALA A 245 -5.70 3.99 -7.63
N VAL A 246 -4.64 3.23 -7.40
CA VAL A 246 -3.32 3.50 -7.99
C VAL A 246 -3.39 3.31 -9.51
N LYS A 247 -2.77 4.23 -10.27
CA LYS A 247 -2.80 4.27 -11.74
C LYS A 247 -1.42 4.37 -12.39
N ALA A 248 -0.40 4.78 -11.64
CA ALA A 248 0.99 4.74 -12.06
C ALA A 248 1.89 4.48 -10.85
N VAL A 249 3.02 3.83 -11.09
CA VAL A 249 4.11 3.62 -10.13
C VAL A 249 5.40 4.05 -10.81
N GLU A 250 6.23 4.78 -10.09
CA GLU A 250 7.54 5.27 -10.55
C GLU A 250 8.62 4.83 -9.56
N ILE A 251 9.81 4.54 -10.08
CA ILE A 251 11.01 4.23 -9.29
C ILE A 251 12.04 5.32 -9.57
N GLY A 252 12.69 5.85 -8.53
CA GLY A 252 13.67 6.93 -8.66
C GLY A 252 13.08 8.17 -9.33
N ASP A 253 13.71 8.65 -10.39
CA ASP A 253 13.23 9.82 -11.15
C ASP A 253 12.00 9.53 -12.04
N GLY A 254 11.58 8.26 -12.12
CA GLY A 254 10.34 7.86 -12.77
C GLY A 254 10.25 8.32 -14.23
N CYS A 255 9.12 8.92 -14.60
CA CYS A 255 8.87 9.38 -15.98
C CYS A 255 9.85 10.47 -16.46
N MET A 256 10.55 11.16 -15.56
CA MET A 256 11.49 12.23 -15.94
C MET A 256 12.72 11.70 -16.67
N VAL A 257 13.10 10.43 -16.44
CA VAL A 257 14.25 9.80 -17.13
C VAL A 257 14.12 9.81 -18.66
N SER A 258 12.88 9.77 -19.17
CA SER A 258 12.62 9.79 -20.61
C SER A 258 12.99 11.10 -21.31
N ARG A 259 13.30 12.15 -20.55
CA ARG A 259 13.65 13.49 -21.03
C ARG A 259 15.11 13.85 -20.80
N ARG A 260 15.90 12.96 -20.18
CA ARG A 260 17.31 13.18 -19.86
C ARG A 260 18.24 12.52 -20.85
N PHE A 261 19.45 13.07 -20.96
CA PHE A 261 20.57 12.39 -21.61
C PHE A 261 21.20 11.38 -20.64
N GLY A 262 21.81 10.33 -21.16
CA GLY A 262 22.49 9.33 -20.34
C GLY A 262 23.57 9.93 -19.42
N SER A 263 24.29 10.94 -19.88
CA SER A 263 25.29 11.69 -19.10
C SER A 263 24.71 12.47 -17.92
N GLU A 264 23.40 12.77 -17.94
CA GLU A 264 22.69 13.48 -16.86
C GLU A 264 21.98 12.52 -15.91
N ASN A 265 21.69 11.31 -16.39
CA ASN A 265 20.89 10.33 -15.65
C ASN A 265 21.73 9.22 -15.01
N ASN A 266 22.98 9.02 -15.45
CA ASN A 266 23.82 7.97 -14.87
C ASN A 266 24.26 8.37 -13.46
N ASP A 267 23.99 7.48 -12.50
CA ASP A 267 24.48 7.60 -11.13
C ASP A 267 25.94 7.19 -11.08
N ALA A 268 26.86 8.16 -10.98
CA ALA A 268 28.29 7.90 -10.93
C ALA A 268 28.66 7.21 -9.60
N PHE A 269 29.45 6.14 -9.68
CA PHE A 269 30.00 5.52 -8.48
C PHE A 269 31.14 6.35 -7.90
N CYS A 270 31.17 6.46 -6.59
CA CYS A 270 32.22 7.13 -5.81
C CYS A 270 32.65 6.27 -4.62
N ILE A 271 33.65 6.73 -3.88
CA ILE A 271 34.08 6.13 -2.61
C ILE A 271 33.75 7.12 -1.49
N GLU A 272 32.93 6.67 -0.55
CA GLU A 272 32.57 7.41 0.66
C GLU A 272 32.92 6.56 1.88
N ASP A 273 33.76 7.07 2.78
CA ASP A 273 34.25 6.38 3.98
C ASP A 273 34.83 4.96 3.71
N GLY A 274 35.47 4.80 2.55
CA GLY A 274 36.08 3.53 2.13
C GLY A 274 35.11 2.50 1.54
N ASN A 275 33.84 2.86 1.35
CA ASN A 275 32.81 2.04 0.75
C ASN A 275 32.43 2.54 -0.64
N ILE A 276 31.86 1.66 -1.46
CA ILE A 276 31.27 2.04 -2.75
C ILE A 276 29.95 2.77 -2.46
N ALA A 277 29.82 3.95 -3.00
CA ALA A 277 28.62 4.80 -2.94
C ALA A 277 28.30 5.38 -4.33
N LYS A 278 27.29 6.20 -4.45
CA LYS A 278 26.91 6.93 -5.67
C LYS A 278 26.77 8.42 -5.37
N GLU A 279 27.11 9.26 -6.35
CA GLU A 279 26.95 10.71 -6.25
C GLU A 279 25.50 11.16 -6.36
N THR A 280 24.67 10.39 -7.08
CA THR A 280 23.25 10.65 -7.31
C THR A 280 22.44 9.35 -7.19
N ASN A 281 21.11 9.46 -7.10
CA ASN A 281 20.22 8.31 -6.99
C ASN A 281 19.02 8.43 -7.96
N HIS A 282 19.30 8.70 -9.23
CA HIS A 282 18.29 8.79 -10.29
C HIS A 282 17.60 7.45 -10.53
N SER A 283 18.34 6.35 -10.39
CA SER A 283 17.83 4.97 -10.48
C SER A 283 16.90 4.59 -9.32
N GLY A 284 16.91 5.36 -8.23
CA GLY A 284 16.07 5.10 -7.05
C GLY A 284 16.44 3.85 -6.28
N GLY A 285 17.76 3.57 -6.12
CA GLY A 285 18.28 2.50 -5.28
C GLY A 285 18.26 1.11 -5.90
N ILE A 286 17.95 0.98 -7.20
CA ILE A 286 17.83 -0.32 -7.89
C ILE A 286 18.52 -0.26 -9.24
N LEU A 287 19.49 -1.15 -9.46
CA LEU A 287 20.21 -1.33 -10.70
C LEU A 287 20.06 -2.78 -11.20
N GLY A 288 19.61 -2.95 -12.44
CA GLY A 288 19.42 -4.27 -13.04
C GLY A 288 18.35 -5.14 -12.33
N GLY A 289 17.49 -4.54 -11.52
CA GLY A 289 16.47 -5.24 -10.71
C GLY A 289 16.92 -5.63 -9.30
N ILE A 290 18.12 -5.19 -8.90
CA ILE A 290 18.80 -5.54 -7.65
C ILE A 290 19.09 -4.26 -6.89
N SER A 291 18.91 -4.25 -5.56
CA SER A 291 19.24 -3.09 -4.71
C SER A 291 20.73 -2.79 -4.76
N ASP A 292 21.10 -1.51 -4.76
CA ASP A 292 22.47 -1.04 -4.88
C ASP A 292 23.06 -0.47 -3.57
N GLY A 293 22.28 -0.45 -2.50
CA GLY A 293 22.66 0.06 -1.18
C GLY A 293 22.12 1.44 -0.84
N ASP A 294 21.67 2.20 -1.84
CA ASP A 294 21.03 3.48 -1.61
C ASP A 294 19.57 3.34 -1.17
N SER A 295 18.96 4.44 -0.76
CA SER A 295 17.54 4.49 -0.48
C SER A 295 16.71 4.19 -1.72
N ILE A 296 15.77 3.24 -1.60
CA ILE A 296 14.84 2.94 -2.67
C ILE A 296 13.70 3.96 -2.62
N ILE A 297 13.44 4.63 -3.75
CA ILE A 297 12.42 5.67 -3.88
C ILE A 297 11.32 5.19 -4.82
N VAL A 298 10.10 5.11 -4.30
CA VAL A 298 8.92 4.69 -5.08
C VAL A 298 7.83 5.75 -4.97
N ARG A 299 7.21 6.12 -6.09
CA ARG A 299 6.03 7.01 -6.14
C ARG A 299 4.82 6.28 -6.70
N ALA A 300 3.64 6.63 -6.20
CA ALA A 300 2.37 6.06 -6.65
C ALA A 300 1.33 7.16 -6.87
N HIS A 301 0.76 7.20 -8.07
CA HIS A 301 -0.26 8.17 -8.44
C HIS A 301 -1.65 7.55 -8.26
N VAL A 302 -2.49 8.24 -7.50
CA VAL A 302 -3.81 7.78 -7.06
C VAL A 302 -4.89 8.61 -7.74
N LYS A 303 -5.82 7.95 -8.42
CA LYS A 303 -6.96 8.64 -9.05
C LYS A 303 -7.93 9.20 -8.01
N PRO A 304 -8.75 10.22 -8.36
CA PRO A 304 -9.84 10.69 -7.53
C PRO A 304 -10.80 9.57 -7.11
N THR A 305 -11.43 9.73 -5.97
CA THR A 305 -12.52 8.84 -5.52
C THR A 305 -13.69 8.96 -6.48
N PRO A 306 -14.19 7.86 -7.07
CA PRO A 306 -15.25 7.96 -8.07
C PRO A 306 -16.64 8.22 -7.50
N SER A 307 -16.82 8.06 -6.20
CA SER A 307 -18.07 8.40 -5.50
C SER A 307 -18.11 9.89 -5.18
N ILE A 308 -18.80 10.67 -6.01
CA ILE A 308 -19.00 12.12 -5.85
C ILE A 308 -20.48 12.47 -5.80
N PHE A 309 -20.83 13.61 -5.19
CA PHE A 309 -22.23 14.07 -5.07
C PHE A 309 -22.71 14.86 -6.30
N ARG A 310 -22.04 14.69 -7.45
CA ARG A 310 -22.47 15.26 -8.73
C ARG A 310 -23.30 14.25 -9.51
N THR A 311 -24.22 14.75 -10.33
CA THR A 311 -24.95 13.92 -11.29
C THR A 311 -23.97 13.33 -12.30
N GLN A 312 -24.02 12.02 -12.49
CA GLN A 312 -23.17 11.27 -13.42
C GLN A 312 -24.03 10.45 -14.37
N GLN A 313 -23.62 10.40 -15.63
CA GLN A 313 -24.22 9.49 -16.61
C GLN A 313 -23.69 8.07 -16.40
N THR A 314 -24.57 7.09 -16.53
CA THR A 314 -24.23 5.66 -16.49
C THR A 314 -25.30 4.84 -17.19
N VAL A 315 -25.22 3.53 -17.07
CA VAL A 315 -26.23 2.58 -17.56
C VAL A 315 -26.72 1.70 -16.42
N ASN A 316 -27.97 1.28 -16.55
CA ASN A 316 -28.53 0.24 -15.66
C ASN A 316 -28.19 -1.17 -16.18
N ASN A 317 -28.60 -2.20 -15.43
CA ASN A 317 -28.40 -3.61 -15.80
C ASN A 317 -29.34 -4.10 -16.93
N THR A 318 -30.31 -3.27 -17.39
CA THR A 318 -31.16 -3.49 -18.57
C THR A 318 -30.75 -2.57 -19.72
N PRO A 319 -29.50 -2.45 -20.08
CA PRO A 319 -28.73 -1.48 -20.88
C PRO A 319 -29.48 -0.21 -21.32
N GLU A 320 -29.90 0.59 -20.34
CA GLU A 320 -30.51 1.90 -20.57
C GLU A 320 -29.62 3.00 -19.98
N GLU A 321 -29.45 4.10 -20.72
CA GLU A 321 -28.72 5.28 -20.21
C GLU A 321 -29.52 5.99 -19.13
N ILE A 322 -28.90 6.24 -17.99
CA ILE A 322 -29.51 6.90 -16.85
C ILE A 322 -28.55 7.93 -16.23
N ASN A 323 -29.16 8.89 -15.55
CA ASN A 323 -28.41 9.82 -14.68
C ASN A 323 -28.58 9.40 -13.23
N ILE A 324 -27.46 9.32 -12.51
CA ILE A 324 -27.43 8.96 -11.09
C ILE A 324 -26.77 10.06 -10.27
N ASN A 325 -27.12 10.07 -8.99
CA ASN A 325 -26.42 10.84 -7.98
C ASN A 325 -26.07 9.88 -6.84
N ILE A 326 -24.77 9.60 -6.67
CA ILE A 326 -24.30 8.64 -5.66
C ILE A 326 -24.41 9.29 -4.28
N LYS A 327 -25.39 8.84 -3.50
CA LYS A 327 -25.57 9.27 -2.10
C LYS A 327 -24.67 8.44 -1.21
N GLY A 328 -24.11 9.05 -0.17
CA GLY A 328 -23.28 8.33 0.82
C GLY A 328 -22.21 9.21 1.47
N ARG A 329 -21.45 8.64 2.38
CA ARG A 329 -20.33 9.32 3.07
C ARG A 329 -19.04 8.93 2.37
N HIS A 330 -18.54 9.80 1.50
CA HIS A 330 -17.35 9.57 0.69
C HIS A 330 -16.20 10.46 1.14
N ASP A 331 -14.97 9.94 1.02
CA ASP A 331 -13.76 10.72 1.23
C ASP A 331 -13.54 11.62 0.00
N PRO A 332 -13.32 12.94 0.13
CA PRO A 332 -12.92 13.79 -0.98
C PRO A 332 -11.53 13.43 -1.52
N VAL A 333 -10.73 12.75 -0.71
CA VAL A 333 -9.40 12.24 -1.05
C VAL A 333 -9.11 10.97 -0.24
N ILE A 334 -8.42 10.00 -0.83
CA ILE A 334 -8.06 8.75 -0.15
C ILE A 334 -6.55 8.63 0.13
N VAL A 335 -5.73 9.48 -0.46
CA VAL A 335 -4.27 9.42 -0.41
C VAL A 335 -3.73 9.34 1.02
N PRO A 336 -4.13 10.18 1.99
CA PRO A 336 -3.57 10.12 3.35
C PRO A 336 -3.78 8.78 4.05
N ARG A 337 -4.88 8.09 3.73
CA ARG A 337 -5.17 6.74 4.26
C ARG A 337 -4.46 5.63 3.48
N ALA A 338 -4.12 5.87 2.21
CA ALA A 338 -3.41 4.94 1.36
C ALA A 338 -1.90 4.91 1.63
N VAL A 339 -1.34 5.96 2.23
CA VAL A 339 0.09 6.07 2.61
C VAL A 339 0.55 4.86 3.41
N VAL A 340 -0.12 4.51 4.49
CA VAL A 340 0.25 3.35 5.32
C VAL A 340 0.06 2.02 4.58
N VAL A 341 -0.85 1.95 3.63
CA VAL A 341 -1.01 0.76 2.77
C VAL A 341 0.19 0.59 1.85
N MET A 342 0.67 1.70 1.25
CA MET A 342 1.88 1.70 0.43
C MET A 342 3.11 1.28 1.24
N GLU A 343 3.27 1.83 2.44
CA GLU A 343 4.34 1.49 3.39
C GLU A 343 4.36 -0.02 3.69
N CYS A 344 3.20 -0.58 4.04
CA CYS A 344 3.05 -2.00 4.35
C CYS A 344 3.26 -2.91 3.13
N MET A 345 2.80 -2.52 1.94
CA MET A 345 3.02 -3.30 0.72
C MET A 345 4.49 -3.28 0.29
N ALA A 346 5.18 -2.15 0.47
CA ALA A 346 6.64 -2.07 0.27
C ALA A 346 7.38 -2.98 1.26
N ALA A 347 6.99 -2.97 2.55
CA ALA A 347 7.57 -3.83 3.58
C ALA A 347 7.42 -5.32 3.25
N LEU A 348 6.23 -5.74 2.85
CA LEU A 348 5.97 -7.13 2.44
C LEU A 348 6.87 -7.55 1.27
N THR A 349 7.02 -6.68 0.27
CA THR A 349 7.82 -6.96 -0.92
C THR A 349 9.31 -7.07 -0.59
N VAL A 350 9.81 -6.12 0.18
CA VAL A 350 11.25 -6.07 0.54
C VAL A 350 11.63 -7.22 1.47
N LEU A 351 10.81 -7.51 2.49
CA LEU A 351 11.07 -8.63 3.39
C LEU A 351 11.09 -9.96 2.63
N ASP A 352 10.10 -10.19 1.75
CA ASP A 352 10.04 -11.41 0.95
C ASP A 352 11.28 -11.54 0.04
N ALA A 353 11.69 -10.45 -0.63
CA ALA A 353 12.90 -10.44 -1.45
C ALA A 353 14.17 -10.73 -0.64
N MET A 354 14.30 -10.16 0.57
CA MET A 354 15.41 -10.44 1.48
C MET A 354 15.43 -11.89 1.92
N MET A 355 14.28 -12.50 2.22
CA MET A 355 14.18 -13.91 2.60
C MET A 355 14.51 -14.84 1.44
N VAL A 356 14.06 -14.53 0.22
CA VAL A 356 14.45 -15.27 -0.99
C VAL A 356 15.97 -15.21 -1.21
N ASN A 357 16.59 -14.06 -0.97
CA ASN A 357 18.02 -13.84 -1.18
C ASN A 357 18.94 -14.62 -0.23
N MET A 358 18.42 -15.15 0.91
CA MET A 358 19.24 -15.86 1.91
C MET A 358 20.02 -17.04 1.33
N SER A 359 19.54 -17.66 0.26
CA SER A 359 20.19 -18.81 -0.41
C SER A 359 20.96 -18.44 -1.68
N ALA A 360 21.09 -17.15 -2.01
CA ALA A 360 21.71 -16.71 -3.27
C ALA A 360 23.23 -16.98 -3.33
N ARG A 361 23.91 -17.07 -2.17
CA ARG A 361 25.36 -17.27 -2.10
C ARG A 361 25.70 -18.54 -1.34
N LEU A 362 26.55 -19.37 -1.93
CA LEU A 362 27.00 -20.63 -1.32
C LEU A 362 27.79 -20.40 -0.04
N ASP A 363 28.66 -19.39 0.00
CA ASP A 363 29.46 -19.05 1.20
C ASP A 363 28.56 -18.65 2.38
N ALA A 364 27.51 -17.86 2.14
CA ALA A 364 26.53 -17.51 3.17
C ALA A 364 25.78 -18.73 3.72
N MET A 365 25.38 -19.66 2.86
CA MET A 365 24.77 -20.93 3.28
C MET A 365 25.74 -21.79 4.11
N VAL A 366 26.99 -21.90 3.68
CA VAL A 366 28.03 -22.62 4.40
C VAL A 366 28.28 -22.01 5.78
N ASP A 367 28.36 -20.68 5.86
CA ASP A 367 28.56 -19.96 7.11
C ASP A 367 27.39 -20.15 8.08
N PHE A 368 26.16 -20.14 7.56
CA PHE A 368 24.96 -20.35 8.38
C PHE A 368 24.95 -21.74 9.01
N TYR A 369 25.21 -22.80 8.23
CA TYR A 369 25.14 -24.17 8.71
C TYR A 369 26.39 -24.67 9.41
N LYS A 370 27.56 -24.01 9.25
CA LYS A 370 28.80 -24.38 9.96
C LYS A 370 28.99 -23.67 11.32
N LYS A 371 28.24 -22.63 11.60
CA LYS A 371 28.27 -21.89 12.88
C LYS A 371 27.37 -22.51 13.96
N SER A 372 26.68 -23.61 13.67
CA SER A 372 25.84 -24.36 14.62
C SER A 372 26.59 -25.45 15.35
#